data_a3b2042083bef89b77abdb098ca23bdc
#
_entry.id   a3b2042083bef89b77abdb098ca23bdc
#
_cell.length_a   1.000
_cell.length_b   1.000
_cell.length_c   1.000
_cell.angle_alpha   90.00
_cell.angle_beta   90.00
_cell.angle_gamma   90.00
#
_symmetry.space_group_name_H-M   'P 1'
#
loop_
_entity.id
_entity.type
_entity.pdbx_description
1 polymer ?
#
loop_
_entity_poly.entity_id
_entity_poly.type
_entity_poly.pdbx_seq_one_letter_code
_entity_poly.pdbx_strand_id
1 'polypeptide(L)'
;MNTKMQYGIRKLVLLNSGGYSRGEFPLDKPVSISGSNNMGKSTAINALQFPFLCDRRYMDFPASEKDTLQYYFPSTNSYVLSEIVTETGTFVVGAAGKGAIEGHEFQLFAYKKGLDIENDLLFEHKEFENKKNIRTLSEFETHLGMQNVWLKKLRPREMQEVLAGREVTN
;
A
#
# COMPACT_ATOMS: atom_id res chain seq x y z
N MET A 1 -17.50 -21.09 -21.52
CA MET A 1 -17.64 -19.78 -20.90
C MET A 1 -16.30 -19.33 -20.34
N ASN A 2 -15.70 -18.40 -21.04
CA ASN A 2 -14.42 -17.88 -20.62
C ASN A 2 -14.62 -16.79 -19.58
N THR A 3 -14.60 -17.18 -18.31
CA THR A 3 -14.36 -16.20 -17.28
C THR A 3 -12.91 -15.78 -17.43
N LYS A 4 -12.70 -14.70 -18.16
CA LYS A 4 -11.40 -14.06 -18.16
C LYS A 4 -11.13 -13.58 -16.75
N MET A 5 -10.20 -14.23 -16.04
CA MET A 5 -9.67 -13.68 -14.81
C MET A 5 -9.09 -12.32 -15.15
N GLN A 6 -9.64 -11.29 -14.52
CA GLN A 6 -9.12 -9.94 -14.72
C GLN A 6 -7.83 -9.81 -13.92
N TYR A 7 -6.72 -9.74 -14.63
CA TYR A 7 -5.43 -9.45 -14.02
C TYR A 7 -5.29 -7.94 -13.86
N GLY A 8 -4.70 -7.54 -12.77
CA GLY A 8 -4.44 -6.14 -12.52
C GLY A 8 -4.63 -5.76 -11.07
N ILE A 9 -4.69 -4.46 -10.83
CA ILE A 9 -4.87 -3.93 -9.49
C ILE A 9 -6.32 -4.14 -9.07
N ARG A 10 -6.51 -4.94 -8.03
CA ARG A 10 -7.84 -5.23 -7.51
C ARG A 10 -8.29 -4.18 -6.50
N LYS A 11 -7.37 -3.67 -5.70
CA LYS A 11 -7.71 -2.87 -4.53
C LYS A 11 -6.54 -1.97 -4.14
N LEU A 12 -6.86 -0.74 -3.75
CA LEU A 12 -5.93 0.20 -3.15
C LEU A 12 -6.34 0.42 -1.70
N VAL A 13 -5.37 0.43 -0.80
CA VAL A 13 -5.62 0.71 0.62
C VAL A 13 -4.65 1.77 1.11
N LEU A 14 -5.18 2.74 1.85
CA LEU A 14 -4.40 3.73 2.59
C LEU A 14 -4.63 3.48 4.08
N LEU A 15 -3.56 3.30 4.82
CA LEU A 15 -3.61 3.19 6.28
C LEU A 15 -2.78 4.32 6.87
N ASN A 16 -3.41 5.15 7.68
CA ASN A 16 -2.78 6.32 8.29
C ASN A 16 -1.96 7.10 7.25
N SER A 17 -2.58 7.39 6.11
CA SER A 17 -1.92 7.97 4.95
C SER A 17 -2.88 8.87 4.20
N GLY A 18 -2.40 10.01 3.70
CA GLY A 18 -3.19 10.92 2.89
C GLY A 18 -4.44 11.45 3.57
N GLY A 19 -4.42 11.57 4.89
CA GLY A 19 -5.57 12.01 5.67
C GLY A 19 -6.56 10.89 6.00
N TYR A 20 -6.31 9.66 5.56
CA TYR A 20 -7.16 8.51 5.88
C TYR A 20 -6.58 7.73 7.06
N SER A 21 -7.45 7.41 8.04
CA SER A 21 -7.10 6.41 9.05
C SER A 21 -7.09 5.03 8.40
N ARG A 22 -8.12 4.74 7.61
CA ARG A 22 -8.22 3.54 6.79
C ARG A 22 -9.12 3.84 5.60
N GLY A 23 -8.56 3.81 4.41
CA GLY A 23 -9.30 3.98 3.16
C GLY A 23 -9.12 2.74 2.29
N GLU A 24 -10.21 2.17 1.82
CA GLU A 24 -10.19 1.01 0.93
C GLU A 24 -10.93 1.35 -0.35
N PHE A 25 -10.26 1.17 -1.48
CA PHE A 25 -10.78 1.56 -2.78
C PHE A 25 -10.68 0.36 -3.74
N PRO A 26 -11.82 -0.32 -4.03
CA PRO A 26 -11.80 -1.39 -5.02
C PRO A 26 -11.56 -0.79 -6.40
N LEU A 27 -10.63 -1.37 -7.15
CA LEU A 27 -10.26 -0.90 -8.49
C LEU A 27 -10.63 -1.90 -9.58
N ASP A 28 -11.21 -3.02 -9.20
CA ASP A 28 -11.68 -4.06 -10.11
C ASP A 28 -13.09 -3.82 -10.64
N LYS A 29 -13.77 -2.80 -10.13
CA LYS A 29 -15.11 -2.40 -10.56
C LYS A 29 -15.10 -0.97 -11.04
N PRO A 30 -15.93 -0.62 -12.04
CA PRO A 30 -16.04 0.78 -12.44
C PRO A 30 -16.48 1.61 -11.24
N VAL A 31 -15.59 2.51 -10.82
CA VAL A 31 -15.90 3.42 -9.73
C VAL A 31 -16.73 4.56 -10.33
N SER A 32 -17.99 4.61 -9.96
CA SER A 32 -18.81 5.78 -10.24
C SER A 32 -18.23 6.98 -9.49
N ILE A 33 -17.68 7.93 -10.25
CA ILE A 33 -17.13 9.18 -9.68
C ILE A 33 -18.25 10.19 -9.43
N SER A 34 -19.44 9.73 -9.09
CA SER A 34 -20.54 10.62 -8.73
C SER A 34 -20.65 10.68 -7.22
N GLY A 35 -20.22 11.78 -6.64
CA GLY A 35 -20.37 12.00 -5.21
C GLY A 35 -19.48 13.13 -4.71
N SER A 36 -19.87 13.67 -3.59
CA SER A 36 -19.29 14.83 -2.92
C SER A 36 -17.85 14.64 -2.41
N ASN A 37 -17.15 13.55 -2.77
CA ASN A 37 -15.83 13.20 -2.24
C ASN A 37 -14.76 13.07 -3.32
N ASN A 38 -14.82 13.92 -4.35
CA ASN A 38 -13.81 13.89 -5.42
C ASN A 38 -12.38 14.14 -4.89
N MET A 39 -12.25 14.95 -3.85
CA MET A 39 -10.94 15.27 -3.28
C MET A 39 -10.28 14.03 -2.61
N GLY A 40 -11.08 13.24 -1.88
CA GLY A 40 -10.59 12.03 -1.25
C GLY A 40 -10.15 10.98 -2.25
N LYS A 41 -10.91 10.81 -3.32
CA LYS A 41 -10.56 9.86 -4.40
C LYS A 41 -9.30 10.27 -5.14
N SER A 42 -9.11 11.57 -5.37
CA SER A 42 -7.91 12.09 -6.02
C SER A 42 -6.67 11.80 -5.18
N THR A 43 -6.75 11.98 -3.86
CA THR A 43 -5.66 11.65 -2.94
C THR A 43 -5.30 10.16 -3.02
N ALA A 44 -6.31 9.30 -3.01
CA ALA A 44 -6.10 7.85 -3.10
C ALA A 44 -5.43 7.46 -4.42
N ILE A 45 -5.91 7.99 -5.53
CA ILE A 45 -5.32 7.72 -6.86
C ILE A 45 -3.90 8.24 -6.93
N ASN A 46 -3.64 9.44 -6.42
CA ASN A 46 -2.30 10.01 -6.39
C ASN A 46 -1.33 9.16 -5.56
N ALA A 47 -1.82 8.53 -4.50
CA ALA A 47 -1.00 7.66 -3.66
C ALA A 47 -0.44 6.45 -4.41
N LEU A 48 -1.10 6.01 -5.48
CA LEU A 48 -0.61 4.91 -6.32
C LEU A 48 0.74 5.22 -6.95
N GLN A 49 1.12 6.47 -7.05
CA GLN A 49 2.42 6.85 -7.60
C GLN A 49 3.57 6.26 -6.80
N PHE A 50 3.42 6.11 -5.47
CA PHE A 50 4.51 5.60 -4.63
C PHE A 50 4.92 4.17 -4.99
N PRO A 51 4.04 3.17 -4.99
CA PRO A 51 4.44 1.83 -5.37
C PRO A 51 4.66 1.63 -6.87
N PHE A 52 4.03 2.43 -7.74
CA PHE A 52 4.09 2.19 -9.19
C PHE A 52 5.12 3.03 -9.92
N LEU A 53 5.32 4.29 -9.56
CA LEU A 53 6.38 5.12 -10.13
C LEU A 53 7.69 4.97 -9.37
N CYS A 54 7.62 4.72 -8.08
CA CYS A 54 8.74 4.36 -7.19
C CYS A 54 9.76 5.48 -6.95
N ASP A 55 10.01 6.34 -7.91
CA ASP A 55 11.03 7.39 -7.86
C ASP A 55 10.35 8.75 -7.80
N ARG A 56 10.66 9.53 -6.78
CA ARG A 56 10.08 10.85 -6.54
C ARG A 56 10.22 11.79 -7.74
N ARG A 57 11.26 11.64 -8.53
CA ARG A 57 11.51 12.48 -9.71
C ARG A 57 10.41 12.37 -10.78
N TYR A 58 9.70 11.25 -10.83
CA TYR A 58 8.65 11.00 -11.81
C TYR A 58 7.24 11.19 -11.26
N MET A 59 7.12 11.54 -9.99
CA MET A 59 5.83 11.72 -9.34
C MET A 59 5.35 13.16 -9.49
N ASP A 60 4.04 13.32 -9.60
CA ASP A 60 3.40 14.63 -9.70
C ASP A 60 2.25 14.71 -8.70
N PHE A 61 2.33 15.67 -7.79
CA PHE A 61 1.32 15.89 -6.77
C PHE A 61 0.81 17.33 -6.81
N PRO A 62 -0.46 17.56 -6.44
CA PRO A 62 -1.01 18.92 -6.40
C PRO A 62 -0.21 19.82 -5.46
N ALA A 63 -0.09 21.09 -5.83
CA ALA A 63 0.59 22.09 -5.03
C ALA A 63 -0.05 22.32 -3.66
N SER A 64 -1.32 21.94 -3.50
CA SER A 64 -2.02 21.99 -2.22
C SER A 64 -1.53 20.95 -1.23
N GLU A 65 -0.84 19.91 -1.70
CA GLU A 65 -0.23 18.91 -0.85
C GLU A 65 1.21 19.29 -0.53
N LYS A 66 1.35 20.35 0.28
CA LYS A 66 2.66 20.75 0.81
C LYS A 66 3.19 19.60 1.66
N ASP A 67 4.48 19.37 1.62
CA ASP A 67 5.11 18.29 2.36
C ASP A 67 4.46 16.93 2.03
N THR A 68 4.46 16.58 0.75
CA THR A 68 3.83 15.37 0.21
C THR A 68 4.21 14.11 0.99
N LEU A 69 5.49 13.92 1.30
CA LEU A 69 5.94 12.75 2.05
C LEU A 69 5.32 12.70 3.44
N GLN A 70 5.28 13.84 4.15
CA GLN A 70 4.65 13.89 5.47
C GLN A 70 3.17 13.63 5.41
N TYR A 71 2.51 14.08 4.34
CA TYR A 71 1.08 13.88 4.14
C TYR A 71 0.73 12.39 3.92
N TYR A 72 1.50 11.69 3.10
CA TYR A 72 1.26 10.27 2.82
C TYR A 72 1.92 9.33 3.82
N PHE A 73 3.02 9.73 4.42
CA PHE A 73 3.77 8.88 5.38
C PHE A 73 4.08 9.64 6.67
N PRO A 74 3.04 9.98 7.45
CA PRO A 74 3.26 10.73 8.69
C PRO A 74 3.99 9.93 9.77
N SER A 75 3.93 8.61 9.73
CA SER A 75 4.52 7.78 10.78
C SER A 75 5.02 6.43 10.25
N THR A 76 5.62 5.64 11.13
CA THR A 76 6.10 4.28 10.81
C THR A 76 4.99 3.27 10.59
N ASN A 77 3.75 3.61 10.86
CA ASN A 77 2.58 2.77 10.58
C ASN A 77 1.69 3.33 9.49
N SER A 78 2.29 4.09 8.57
CA SER A 78 1.60 4.64 7.40
C SER A 78 1.88 3.77 6.19
N TYR A 79 0.83 3.40 5.45
CA TYR A 79 0.94 2.48 4.31
C TYR A 79 0.12 2.94 3.12
N VAL A 80 0.70 2.75 1.95
CA VAL A 80 -0.02 2.72 0.67
C VAL A 80 0.14 1.32 0.13
N LEU A 81 -0.97 0.58 0.00
CA LEU A 81 -0.96 -0.84 -0.36
C LEU A 81 -1.82 -1.07 -1.59
N SER A 82 -1.36 -1.94 -2.48
CA SER A 82 -2.15 -2.38 -3.64
C SER A 82 -2.13 -3.89 -3.75
N GLU A 83 -3.32 -4.48 -3.84
CA GLU A 83 -3.46 -5.91 -4.10
C GLU A 83 -3.54 -6.12 -5.61
N ILE A 84 -2.68 -6.99 -6.12
CA ILE A 84 -2.55 -7.27 -7.55
C ILE A 84 -2.82 -8.74 -7.79
N VAL A 85 -3.62 -9.02 -8.83
CA VAL A 85 -3.91 -10.39 -9.26
C VAL A 85 -3.22 -10.65 -10.58
N THR A 86 -2.48 -11.76 -10.64
CA THR A 86 -1.78 -12.22 -11.84
C THR A 86 -2.14 -13.67 -12.13
N GLU A 87 -1.63 -14.21 -13.26
CA GLU A 87 -1.81 -15.61 -13.61
C GLU A 87 -1.27 -16.58 -12.56
N THR A 88 -0.23 -16.16 -11.85
CA THR A 88 0.43 -17.00 -10.85
C THR A 88 -0.11 -16.81 -9.43
N GLY A 89 -1.08 -15.93 -9.26
CA GLY A 89 -1.72 -15.71 -7.97
C GLY A 89 -1.83 -14.24 -7.59
N THR A 90 -2.07 -14.01 -6.31
CA THR A 90 -2.26 -12.68 -5.76
C THR A 90 -1.03 -12.26 -4.97
N PHE A 91 -0.64 -11.00 -5.13
CA PHE A 91 0.42 -10.43 -4.33
C PHE A 91 0.09 -8.98 -3.97
N VAL A 92 0.83 -8.45 -3.01
CA VAL A 92 0.67 -7.07 -2.56
C VAL A 92 1.97 -6.32 -2.82
N VAL A 93 1.85 -5.13 -3.38
CA VAL A 93 2.94 -4.18 -3.46
C VAL A 93 2.58 -2.97 -2.63
N GLY A 94 3.55 -2.33 -2.03
CA GLY A 94 3.24 -1.18 -1.20
C GLY A 94 4.42 -0.33 -0.85
N ALA A 95 4.12 0.74 -0.14
CA ALA A 95 5.09 1.66 0.43
C ALA A 95 4.71 1.88 1.89
N ALA A 96 5.68 1.80 2.77
CA ALA A 96 5.51 2.00 4.21
C ALA A 96 6.35 3.19 4.66
N GLY A 97 5.83 4.00 5.59
CA GLY A 97 6.52 5.15 6.13
C GLY A 97 7.70 4.76 7.02
N LYS A 98 8.78 5.53 6.93
CA LYS A 98 9.95 5.37 7.78
C LYS A 98 9.95 6.29 9.00
N GLY A 99 9.00 7.20 9.09
CA GLY A 99 8.83 8.12 10.20
C GLY A 99 9.58 9.43 10.06
N ALA A 100 9.32 10.35 11.00
CA ALA A 100 9.82 11.71 10.96
C ALA A 100 11.35 11.79 11.01
N ILE A 101 11.99 10.89 11.77
CA ILE A 101 13.45 10.87 11.92
C ILE A 101 14.15 10.65 10.56
N GLU A 102 13.52 9.89 9.67
CA GLU A 102 14.05 9.64 8.33
C GLU A 102 13.35 10.49 7.26
N GLY A 103 12.89 11.69 7.63
CA GLY A 103 12.33 12.66 6.71
C GLY A 103 11.02 12.23 6.05
N HIS A 104 10.25 11.39 6.72
CA HIS A 104 9.00 10.84 6.21
C HIS A 104 9.17 10.07 4.89
N GLU A 105 10.36 9.55 4.64
CA GLU A 105 10.61 8.71 3.46
C GLU A 105 9.80 7.42 3.53
N PHE A 106 9.74 6.70 2.42
CA PHE A 106 8.99 5.46 2.35
C PHE A 106 9.88 4.29 1.91
N GLN A 107 9.51 3.10 2.36
CA GLN A 107 10.16 1.85 1.98
C GLN A 107 9.21 1.04 1.10
N LEU A 108 9.63 0.76 -0.10
CA LEU A 108 8.87 -0.11 -1.02
C LEU A 108 9.01 -1.57 -0.59
N PHE A 109 7.94 -2.34 -0.81
CA PHE A 109 7.94 -3.76 -0.47
C PHE A 109 6.91 -4.52 -1.30
N ALA A 110 7.07 -5.85 -1.34
CA ALA A 110 6.11 -6.75 -1.97
C ALA A 110 6.08 -8.09 -1.23
N TYR A 111 4.96 -8.78 -1.29
CA TYR A 111 4.84 -10.14 -0.75
C TYR A 111 3.73 -10.91 -1.49
N LYS A 112 3.85 -12.24 -1.50
CA LYS A 112 2.91 -13.13 -2.21
C LYS A 112 1.83 -13.64 -1.26
N LYS A 113 0.77 -12.88 -1.14
CA LYS A 113 -0.42 -13.22 -0.36
C LYS A 113 -1.51 -12.21 -0.70
N GLY A 114 -2.77 -12.59 -0.57
CA GLY A 114 -3.86 -11.62 -0.63
C GLY A 114 -3.80 -10.64 0.53
N LEU A 115 -4.26 -9.43 0.30
CA LEU A 115 -4.24 -8.37 1.32
C LEU A 115 -5.29 -8.65 2.40
N ASP A 116 -4.83 -8.85 3.62
CA ASP A 116 -5.68 -9.09 4.79
C ASP A 116 -5.31 -8.10 5.89
N ILE A 117 -5.98 -6.97 5.88
CA ILE A 117 -5.68 -5.87 6.79
C ILE A 117 -5.96 -6.28 8.24
N GLU A 118 -7.12 -6.90 8.48
CA GLU A 118 -7.58 -7.24 9.84
C GLU A 118 -6.65 -8.21 10.55
N ASN A 119 -6.19 -9.24 9.86
CA ASN A 119 -5.36 -10.27 10.49
C ASN A 119 -3.86 -9.96 10.42
N ASP A 120 -3.42 -9.32 9.35
CA ASP A 120 -1.98 -9.15 9.11
C ASP A 120 -1.43 -7.80 9.54
N LEU A 121 -2.22 -6.74 9.43
CA LEU A 121 -1.75 -5.37 9.69
C LEU A 121 -2.24 -4.78 11.00
N LEU A 122 -3.41 -5.18 11.46
CA LEU A 122 -3.99 -4.63 12.67
C LEU A 122 -3.80 -5.58 13.86
N PHE A 123 -3.64 -5.00 15.04
CA PHE A 123 -3.62 -5.75 16.29
C PHE A 123 -4.32 -4.95 17.38
N GLU A 124 -4.85 -5.67 18.38
CA GLU A 124 -5.61 -5.03 19.45
C GLU A 124 -4.71 -4.20 20.37
N HIS A 125 -5.20 -3.04 20.75
CA HIS A 125 -4.50 -2.20 21.72
C HIS A 125 -4.64 -2.81 23.11
N LYS A 126 -3.55 -2.90 23.86
CA LYS A 126 -3.53 -3.54 25.18
C LYS A 126 -4.40 -2.86 26.23
N GLU A 127 -4.62 -1.55 26.09
CA GLU A 127 -5.33 -0.73 27.08
C GLU A 127 -6.75 -0.33 26.66
N PHE A 128 -7.09 -0.41 25.39
CA PHE A 128 -8.38 0.02 24.86
C PHE A 128 -9.03 -1.08 24.03
N GLU A 129 -10.07 -1.70 24.56
CA GLU A 129 -10.70 -2.89 23.98
C GLU A 129 -11.22 -2.74 22.53
N ASN A 130 -11.57 -1.52 22.11
CA ASN A 130 -12.14 -1.29 20.78
C ASN A 130 -11.19 -0.57 19.82
N LYS A 131 -9.94 -0.39 20.23
CA LYS A 131 -8.95 0.32 19.42
C LYS A 131 -7.92 -0.64 18.85
N LYS A 132 -7.74 -0.58 17.54
CA LYS A 132 -6.72 -1.38 16.86
C LYS A 132 -5.55 -0.50 16.45
N ASN A 133 -4.36 -1.04 16.63
CA ASN A 133 -3.12 -0.41 16.18
C ASN A 133 -2.71 -1.01 14.85
N ILE A 134 -1.96 -0.24 14.07
CA ILE A 134 -1.39 -0.69 12.80
C ILE A 134 0.07 -1.11 13.05
N ARG A 135 0.45 -2.29 12.57
CA ARG A 135 1.82 -2.79 12.71
C ARG A 135 2.79 -1.89 11.94
N THR A 136 4.00 -1.70 12.47
CA THR A 136 5.09 -1.12 11.69
C THR A 136 5.52 -2.12 10.61
N LEU A 137 6.30 -1.68 9.63
CA LEU A 137 6.77 -2.58 8.57
C LEU A 137 7.56 -3.76 9.15
N SER A 138 8.40 -3.52 10.15
CA SER A 138 9.17 -4.57 10.81
C SER A 138 8.26 -5.60 11.49
N GLU A 139 7.23 -5.14 12.20
CA GLU A 139 6.25 -6.01 12.84
C GLU A 139 5.43 -6.78 11.80
N PHE A 140 5.07 -6.12 10.70
CA PHE A 140 4.34 -6.72 9.59
C PHE A 140 5.16 -7.84 8.94
N GLU A 141 6.43 -7.56 8.65
CA GLU A 141 7.36 -8.55 8.09
C GLU A 141 7.45 -9.79 8.98
N THR A 142 7.62 -9.59 10.28
CA THR A 142 7.70 -10.69 11.25
C THR A 142 6.41 -11.49 11.28
N HIS A 143 5.27 -10.81 11.29
CA HIS A 143 3.96 -11.46 11.32
C HIS A 143 3.72 -12.32 10.07
N LEU A 144 4.06 -11.81 8.90
CA LEU A 144 3.96 -12.56 7.64
C LEU A 144 4.92 -13.76 7.65
N GLY A 145 6.13 -13.57 8.17
CA GLY A 145 7.11 -14.63 8.28
C GLY A 145 6.62 -15.83 9.09
N MET A 146 5.82 -15.58 10.13
CA MET A 146 5.21 -16.66 10.91
C MET A 146 4.20 -17.48 10.11
N GLN A 147 3.71 -16.94 8.99
CA GLN A 147 2.81 -17.64 8.06
C GLN A 147 3.58 -18.22 6.87
N ASN A 148 4.90 -18.19 6.89
CA ASN A 148 5.78 -18.55 5.77
C ASN A 148 5.55 -17.66 4.53
N VAL A 149 5.18 -16.42 4.76
CA VAL A 149 5.07 -15.40 3.72
C VAL A 149 6.23 -14.42 3.90
N TRP A 150 7.04 -14.27 2.85
CA TRP A 150 8.26 -13.47 2.93
C TRP A 150 8.05 -12.10 2.31
N LEU A 151 8.01 -11.08 3.15
CA LEU A 151 7.97 -9.70 2.72
C LEU A 151 9.36 -9.30 2.22
N LYS A 152 9.42 -8.77 1.00
CA LYS A 152 10.66 -8.28 0.39
C LYS A 152 10.66 -6.77 0.41
N LYS A 153 11.65 -6.17 1.04
CA LYS A 153 11.92 -4.74 0.94
C LYS A 153 12.64 -4.50 -0.37
N LEU A 154 12.16 -3.55 -1.16
CA LEU A 154 12.61 -3.34 -2.53
C LEU A 154 13.11 -1.93 -2.73
N ARG A 155 14.13 -1.78 -3.57
CA ARG A 155 14.53 -0.50 -4.13
C ARG A 155 13.62 -0.19 -5.32
N PRO A 156 13.53 1.08 -5.75
CA PRO A 156 12.67 1.44 -6.89
C PRO A 156 12.87 0.59 -8.13
N ARG A 157 14.11 0.29 -8.47
CA ARG A 157 14.43 -0.55 -9.63
C ARG A 157 13.90 -1.97 -9.47
N GLU A 158 14.05 -2.53 -8.29
CA GLU A 158 13.55 -3.88 -7.99
C GLU A 158 12.03 -3.94 -8.04
N MET A 159 11.35 -2.90 -7.54
CA MET A 159 9.90 -2.81 -7.62
C MET A 159 9.42 -2.76 -9.06
N GLN A 160 10.10 -2.01 -9.92
CA GLN A 160 9.75 -1.96 -11.34
C GLN A 160 9.88 -3.34 -12.00
N GLU A 161 10.87 -4.14 -11.61
CA GLU A 161 11.03 -5.51 -12.10
C GLU A 161 9.86 -6.40 -11.64
N VAL A 162 9.44 -6.28 -10.39
CA VAL A 162 8.28 -7.01 -9.86
C VAL A 162 7.02 -6.65 -10.63
N LEU A 163 6.79 -5.36 -10.87
CA LEU A 163 5.61 -4.88 -11.58
C LEU A 163 5.62 -5.28 -13.06
N ALA A 164 6.81 -5.52 -13.63
CA ALA A 164 6.95 -6.02 -14.99
C ALA A 164 6.74 -7.54 -15.12
N GLY A 165 6.34 -8.19 -14.03
CA GLY A 165 6.06 -9.62 -14.02
C GLY A 165 7.25 -10.51 -13.75
N ARG A 166 8.38 -9.94 -13.37
CA ARG A 166 9.55 -10.74 -12.98
C ARG A 166 9.37 -11.22 -11.55
N GLU A 167 9.63 -12.49 -11.32
CA GLU A 167 9.52 -13.04 -9.98
C GLU A 167 10.51 -12.38 -9.02
N VAL A 168 10.03 -12.15 -7.78
CA VAL A 168 10.90 -11.76 -6.70
C VAL A 168 11.74 -12.98 -6.36
N THR A 169 12.92 -13.05 -6.93
CA THR A 169 13.87 -14.10 -6.59
C THR A 169 14.49 -13.79 -5.23
N ASN A 170 14.55 -14.81 -4.40
CA ASN A 170 15.24 -14.73 -3.12
C ASN A 170 16.71 -14.36 -3.30
#